data_ee1ca4f04e174938f5b751db671bf376
#
_entry.id   ee1ca4f04e174938f5b751db671bf376
#
_cell.length_a   1.000
_cell.length_b   1.000
_cell.length_c   1.000
_cell.angle_alpha   90.00
_cell.angle_beta   90.00
_cell.angle_gamma   90.00
#
_symmetry.space_group_name_H-M   'P 1'
#
loop_
_entity.id
_entity.type
_entity.pdbx_description
1 polymer ?
#
loop_
_entity_poly.entity_id
_entity_poly.type
_entity_poly.pdbx_seq_one_letter_code
_entity_poly.pdbx_strand_id
1 'polypeptide(L)'
;MSAIMNAMQELNVFIAEKNIKVSKVKSQLKDFFHVFSRLTDYRYRPFTKYRLENLVGICFVMALMGKFTSFYNVEQYVKLKPTLFIKLGLVEKDRYPSNDTYSRLFSHLDNTEFANEVIGRIKRFYDRVEKYRKPSGRRMISGDGQAVRGTGRTKEDEKAEKSINILNLYDVSKGIVLCSRPVDGKTNEIPVFQSLLKAFDIKDAIVTADALHCQTKTAETIIAKKGDYCFAVKENQKSLAEAIDKIFGRRKADSEFSYSARDYRIIKLKDGEITPEWAGARSIVRTVSHKREARDGRPGEEMTFITSLTDADEIAETIEMRWEIENGLHRFKDIQLNQDRIRVRERRALQNMATMNNIVYSLYRIAASVLDVTPQQAKIIYEDNPMGMLKEICPLMIKQNFTMLVKKNMRGTKESKK
;
A
#
# COMPACT_ATOMS: atom_id res chain seq x y z
N MET A 1 -5.47 -17.74 20.85
CA MET A 1 -6.81 -18.19 20.44
C MET A 1 -7.95 -17.57 21.25
N SER A 2 -7.83 -17.32 22.54
CA SER A 2 -8.92 -16.75 23.37
C SER A 2 -9.28 -15.28 23.01
N ALA A 3 -8.28 -14.42 22.75
CA ALA A 3 -8.52 -13.00 22.43
C ALA A 3 -9.22 -12.80 21.08
N ILE A 4 -8.89 -13.62 20.07
CA ILE A 4 -9.53 -13.56 18.74
C ILE A 4 -10.98 -14.08 18.82
N MET A 5 -11.24 -15.14 19.57
CA MET A 5 -12.60 -15.63 19.80
C MET A 5 -13.45 -14.62 20.60
N ASN A 6 -12.87 -13.95 21.58
CA ASN A 6 -13.57 -12.90 22.32
C ASN A 6 -13.89 -11.68 21.46
N ALA A 7 -12.94 -11.20 20.64
CA ALA A 7 -13.17 -10.09 19.72
C ALA A 7 -14.23 -10.42 18.65
N MET A 8 -14.24 -11.66 18.12
CA MET A 8 -15.27 -12.13 17.20
C MET A 8 -16.63 -12.32 17.91
N GLN A 9 -16.65 -12.79 19.14
CA GLN A 9 -17.88 -12.87 19.94
C GLN A 9 -18.43 -11.48 20.26
N GLU A 10 -17.59 -10.54 20.66
CA GLU A 10 -17.99 -9.15 20.92
C GLU A 10 -18.50 -8.44 19.66
N LEU A 11 -17.86 -8.68 18.50
CA LEU A 11 -18.30 -8.14 17.22
C LEU A 11 -19.62 -8.77 16.78
N ASN A 12 -19.80 -10.09 16.93
CA ASN A 12 -21.05 -10.79 16.65
C ASN A 12 -22.18 -10.38 17.61
N VAL A 13 -21.88 -10.19 18.89
CA VAL A 13 -22.80 -9.63 19.88
C VAL A 13 -23.17 -8.19 19.52
N PHE A 14 -22.21 -7.37 19.11
CA PHE A 14 -22.46 -5.99 18.66
C PHE A 14 -23.37 -5.94 17.41
N ILE A 15 -23.14 -6.84 16.43
CA ILE A 15 -23.97 -6.95 15.23
C ILE A 15 -25.39 -7.45 15.59
N ALA A 16 -25.49 -8.39 16.52
CA ALA A 16 -26.75 -8.94 17.01
C ALA A 16 -27.53 -7.94 17.90
N GLU A 17 -26.87 -7.30 18.85
CA GLU A 17 -27.46 -6.30 19.76
C GLU A 17 -27.98 -5.06 19.05
N LYS A 18 -27.39 -4.70 17.90
CA LYS A 18 -27.84 -3.53 17.10
C LYS A 18 -28.94 -3.85 16.11
N ASN A 19 -29.46 -5.10 16.09
CA ASN A 19 -30.54 -5.48 15.16
C ASN A 19 -30.26 -5.05 13.71
N ILE A 20 -28.98 -5.17 13.28
CA ILE A 20 -28.57 -4.86 11.92
C ILE A 20 -29.16 -5.96 11.03
N LYS A 21 -30.38 -5.74 10.54
CA LYS A 21 -31.08 -6.69 9.67
C LYS A 21 -30.19 -7.06 8.50
N VAL A 22 -30.15 -8.35 8.16
CA VAL A 22 -29.41 -8.90 6.99
C VAL A 22 -29.72 -8.11 5.69
N SER A 23 -30.95 -7.55 5.58
CA SER A 23 -31.34 -6.62 4.50
C SER A 23 -30.50 -5.34 4.47
N LYS A 24 -30.12 -4.78 5.63
CA LYS A 24 -29.32 -3.55 5.73
C LYS A 24 -27.84 -3.80 5.35
N VAL A 25 -27.30 -4.98 5.67
CA VAL A 25 -25.96 -5.40 5.24
C VAL A 25 -25.91 -5.67 3.74
N LYS A 26 -26.97 -6.24 3.15
CA LYS A 26 -27.09 -6.39 1.69
C LYS A 26 -27.13 -5.05 0.97
N SER A 27 -27.82 -4.04 1.53
CA SER A 27 -27.83 -2.69 0.95
C SER A 27 -26.44 -2.06 1.01
N GLN A 28 -25.70 -2.22 2.11
CA GLN A 28 -24.35 -1.66 2.28
C GLN A 28 -23.31 -2.26 1.33
N LEU A 29 -23.40 -3.56 1.03
CA LEU A 29 -22.56 -4.17 0.00
C LEU A 29 -22.91 -3.65 -1.40
N LYS A 30 -24.20 -3.47 -1.71
CA LYS A 30 -24.63 -2.81 -2.95
C LYS A 30 -24.08 -1.39 -3.03
N ASP A 31 -24.10 -0.65 -1.93
CA ASP A 31 -23.54 0.71 -1.84
C ASP A 31 -22.03 0.71 -2.03
N PHE A 32 -21.30 -0.34 -1.58
CA PHE A 32 -19.88 -0.48 -1.86
C PHE A 32 -19.62 -0.72 -3.35
N PHE A 33 -20.32 -1.67 -3.98
CA PHE A 33 -20.21 -1.91 -5.43
C PHE A 33 -20.70 -0.73 -6.27
N HIS A 34 -21.65 0.06 -5.75
CA HIS A 34 -22.14 1.26 -6.41
C HIS A 34 -21.05 2.33 -6.60
N VAL A 35 -19.90 2.24 -5.87
CA VAL A 35 -18.75 3.10 -6.16
C VAL A 35 -18.26 2.93 -7.58
N PHE A 36 -18.32 1.72 -8.12
CA PHE A 36 -17.87 1.43 -9.47
C PHE A 36 -18.83 1.95 -10.56
N SER A 37 -20.08 2.24 -10.24
CA SER A 37 -21.03 2.84 -11.20
C SER A 37 -20.77 4.32 -11.47
N ARG A 38 -19.86 4.94 -10.69
CA ARG A 38 -19.44 6.33 -10.90
C ARG A 38 -18.29 6.45 -11.90
N LEU A 39 -17.68 5.32 -12.25
CA LEU A 39 -16.60 5.28 -13.24
C LEU A 39 -17.16 5.56 -14.63
N THR A 40 -16.42 6.32 -15.41
CA THR A 40 -16.76 6.62 -16.79
C THR A 40 -16.74 5.37 -17.65
N ASP A 41 -17.90 5.01 -18.21
CA ASP A 41 -18.01 3.89 -19.14
C ASP A 41 -17.78 4.40 -20.56
N TYR A 42 -16.61 4.10 -21.12
CA TYR A 42 -16.23 4.49 -22.48
C TYR A 42 -16.99 3.70 -23.57
N ARG A 43 -17.67 2.60 -23.17
CA ARG A 43 -18.36 1.72 -24.11
C ARG A 43 -19.67 2.36 -24.58
N TYR A 44 -20.00 2.16 -25.85
CA TYR A 44 -21.28 2.63 -26.40
C TYR A 44 -22.46 1.82 -25.83
N ARG A 45 -23.29 2.48 -25.02
CA ARG A 45 -24.36 1.85 -24.21
C ARG A 45 -25.29 0.88 -24.96
N PRO A 46 -25.76 1.15 -26.19
CA PRO A 46 -26.65 0.22 -26.91
C PRO A 46 -26.04 -1.15 -27.14
N PHE A 47 -24.71 -1.28 -27.18
CA PHE A 47 -24.00 -2.55 -27.39
C PHE A 47 -23.38 -3.14 -26.12
N THR A 48 -23.63 -2.56 -24.93
CA THR A 48 -23.11 -3.09 -23.68
C THR A 48 -24.00 -4.18 -23.12
N LYS A 49 -23.53 -5.42 -23.14
CA LYS A 49 -24.22 -6.59 -22.58
C LYS A 49 -24.14 -6.65 -21.06
N TYR A 50 -23.05 -6.12 -20.47
CA TYR A 50 -22.76 -6.18 -19.03
C TYR A 50 -22.51 -4.79 -18.49
N ARG A 51 -23.07 -4.50 -17.31
CA ARG A 51 -22.83 -3.22 -16.62
C ARG A 51 -21.37 -3.10 -16.18
N LEU A 52 -20.81 -1.87 -16.24
CA LEU A 52 -19.43 -1.62 -15.88
C LEU A 52 -19.16 -2.01 -14.43
N GLU A 53 -20.02 -1.59 -13.50
CA GLU A 53 -19.90 -1.88 -12.09
C GLU A 53 -19.90 -3.39 -11.79
N ASN A 54 -20.60 -4.18 -12.56
CA ASN A 54 -20.62 -5.65 -12.39
C ASN A 54 -19.29 -6.27 -12.83
N LEU A 55 -18.73 -5.82 -13.96
CA LEU A 55 -17.44 -6.32 -14.45
C LEU A 55 -16.30 -5.98 -13.49
N VAL A 56 -16.24 -4.73 -13.03
CA VAL A 56 -15.25 -4.30 -12.04
C VAL A 56 -15.47 -5.01 -10.70
N GLY A 57 -16.74 -5.16 -10.28
CA GLY A 57 -17.12 -5.89 -9.07
C GLY A 57 -16.69 -7.36 -9.08
N ILE A 58 -16.82 -8.05 -10.21
CA ILE A 58 -16.32 -9.42 -10.39
C ILE A 58 -14.81 -9.47 -10.18
N CYS A 59 -14.06 -8.61 -10.86
CA CYS A 59 -12.61 -8.53 -10.72
C CYS A 59 -12.18 -8.18 -9.29
N PHE A 60 -12.92 -7.31 -8.62
CA PHE A 60 -12.70 -6.96 -7.23
C PHE A 60 -12.90 -8.18 -6.29
N VAL A 61 -13.96 -8.96 -6.46
CA VAL A 61 -14.18 -10.19 -5.69
C VAL A 61 -13.04 -11.20 -5.96
N MET A 62 -12.60 -11.34 -7.20
CA MET A 62 -11.46 -12.18 -7.55
C MET A 62 -10.15 -11.71 -6.89
N ALA A 63 -9.94 -10.39 -6.83
CA ALA A 63 -8.77 -9.82 -6.16
C ALA A 63 -8.82 -10.04 -4.63
N LEU A 64 -9.98 -9.89 -3.97
CA LEU A 64 -10.16 -10.22 -2.56
C LEU A 64 -9.78 -11.68 -2.26
N MET A 65 -10.10 -12.59 -3.16
CA MET A 65 -9.73 -14.00 -3.03
C MET A 65 -8.27 -14.29 -3.39
N GLY A 66 -7.49 -13.28 -3.84
CA GLY A 66 -6.12 -13.49 -4.34
C GLY A 66 -6.05 -14.28 -5.66
N LYS A 67 -7.13 -14.26 -6.47
CA LYS A 67 -7.27 -15.03 -7.70
C LYS A 67 -7.32 -14.16 -8.97
N PHE A 68 -7.06 -12.87 -8.86
CA PHE A 68 -7.05 -11.93 -9.98
C PHE A 68 -5.68 -11.87 -10.66
N THR A 69 -5.28 -12.95 -11.34
CA THR A 69 -3.97 -13.08 -11.99
C THR A 69 -4.01 -12.93 -13.51
N SER A 70 -5.18 -13.14 -14.13
CA SER A 70 -5.43 -12.89 -15.54
C SER A 70 -6.94 -12.78 -15.80
N PHE A 71 -7.33 -12.17 -16.91
CA PHE A 71 -8.74 -12.09 -17.31
C PHE A 71 -9.30 -13.45 -17.72
N TYR A 72 -8.46 -14.33 -18.27
CA TYR A 72 -8.82 -15.72 -18.51
C TYR A 72 -9.18 -16.45 -17.21
N ASN A 73 -8.38 -16.28 -16.16
CA ASN A 73 -8.68 -16.89 -14.87
C ASN A 73 -10.01 -16.37 -14.29
N VAL A 74 -10.32 -15.07 -14.45
CA VAL A 74 -11.61 -14.49 -14.06
C VAL A 74 -12.76 -15.17 -14.80
N GLU A 75 -12.68 -15.27 -16.13
CA GLU A 75 -13.70 -15.93 -16.97
C GLU A 75 -13.94 -17.38 -16.51
N GLN A 76 -12.86 -18.18 -16.40
CA GLN A 76 -12.99 -19.59 -15.99
C GLN A 76 -13.58 -19.74 -14.60
N TYR A 77 -13.14 -18.91 -13.65
CA TYR A 77 -13.65 -18.99 -12.28
C TYR A 77 -15.13 -18.63 -12.19
N VAL A 78 -15.58 -17.60 -12.91
CA VAL A 78 -16.99 -17.20 -12.96
C VAL A 78 -17.87 -18.27 -13.60
N LYS A 79 -17.39 -18.90 -14.69
CA LYS A 79 -18.11 -20.00 -15.38
C LYS A 79 -18.24 -21.27 -14.52
N LEU A 80 -17.14 -21.64 -13.84
CA LEU A 80 -17.08 -22.90 -13.08
C LEU A 80 -17.68 -22.76 -11.65
N LYS A 81 -17.69 -21.56 -11.09
CA LYS A 81 -18.19 -21.25 -9.74
C LYS A 81 -19.14 -20.05 -9.72
N PRO A 82 -20.24 -20.07 -10.51
CA PRO A 82 -21.09 -18.89 -10.72
C PRO A 82 -21.92 -18.51 -9.50
N THR A 83 -22.18 -19.44 -8.59
CA THR A 83 -23.10 -19.26 -7.46
C THR A 83 -22.80 -18.02 -6.62
N LEU A 84 -21.51 -17.73 -6.34
CA LEU A 84 -21.11 -16.55 -5.59
C LEU A 84 -21.51 -15.26 -6.32
N PHE A 85 -21.18 -15.16 -7.59
CA PHE A 85 -21.41 -13.96 -8.41
C PHE A 85 -22.88 -13.73 -8.70
N ILE A 86 -23.67 -14.80 -8.86
CA ILE A 86 -25.15 -14.74 -8.98
C ILE A 86 -25.75 -14.22 -7.67
N LYS A 87 -25.32 -14.76 -6.50
CA LYS A 87 -25.80 -14.30 -5.19
C LYS A 87 -25.48 -12.82 -4.93
N LEU A 88 -24.38 -12.32 -5.50
CA LEU A 88 -23.98 -10.90 -5.42
C LEU A 88 -24.71 -10.02 -6.45
N GLY A 89 -25.43 -10.62 -7.40
CA GLY A 89 -26.11 -9.90 -8.48
C GLY A 89 -25.15 -9.34 -9.55
N LEU A 90 -23.94 -9.91 -9.65
CA LEU A 90 -22.91 -9.46 -10.60
C LEU A 90 -23.02 -10.15 -11.97
N VAL A 91 -23.59 -11.35 -12.01
CA VAL A 91 -23.91 -12.09 -13.23
C VAL A 91 -25.29 -12.73 -13.15
N GLU A 92 -25.90 -12.98 -14.29
CA GLU A 92 -27.10 -13.82 -14.46
C GLU A 92 -26.68 -15.25 -14.76
N LYS A 93 -27.58 -16.21 -14.49
CA LYS A 93 -27.34 -17.61 -14.83
C LYS A 93 -27.11 -17.74 -16.35
N ASP A 94 -26.11 -18.53 -16.72
CA ASP A 94 -25.71 -18.84 -18.11
C ASP A 94 -25.31 -17.61 -18.96
N ARG A 95 -25.05 -16.46 -18.33
CA ARG A 95 -24.61 -15.21 -18.98
C ARG A 95 -23.32 -14.70 -18.32
N TYR A 96 -22.17 -15.21 -18.79
CA TYR A 96 -20.87 -14.90 -18.21
C TYR A 96 -20.01 -14.07 -19.18
N PRO A 97 -19.32 -13.01 -18.69
CA PRO A 97 -18.43 -12.21 -19.52
C PRO A 97 -17.18 -13.01 -19.93
N SER A 98 -16.76 -12.81 -21.17
CA SER A 98 -15.50 -13.39 -21.65
C SER A 98 -14.26 -12.65 -21.16
N ASN A 99 -13.10 -13.29 -21.24
CA ASN A 99 -11.81 -12.66 -20.91
C ASN A 99 -11.57 -11.36 -21.70
N ASP A 100 -11.96 -11.32 -23.00
CA ASP A 100 -11.83 -10.13 -23.84
C ASP A 100 -12.66 -8.97 -23.33
N THR A 101 -13.84 -9.23 -22.73
CA THR A 101 -14.68 -8.20 -22.15
C THR A 101 -13.96 -7.51 -20.98
N TYR A 102 -13.35 -8.30 -20.09
CA TYR A 102 -12.57 -7.77 -18.97
C TYR A 102 -11.29 -7.08 -19.46
N SER A 103 -10.56 -7.70 -20.41
CA SER A 103 -9.32 -7.16 -20.95
C SER A 103 -9.55 -5.79 -21.57
N ARG A 104 -10.54 -5.67 -22.46
CA ARG A 104 -10.90 -4.39 -23.08
C ARG A 104 -11.32 -3.35 -22.03
N LEU A 105 -12.11 -3.73 -21.03
CA LEU A 105 -12.51 -2.81 -19.97
C LEU A 105 -11.29 -2.26 -19.23
N PHE A 106 -10.41 -3.13 -18.75
CA PHE A 106 -9.25 -2.71 -17.96
C PHE A 106 -8.20 -1.95 -18.77
N SER A 107 -8.12 -2.17 -20.08
CA SER A 107 -7.24 -1.40 -20.97
C SER A 107 -7.73 0.02 -21.24
N HIS A 108 -9.01 0.32 -21.01
CA HIS A 108 -9.61 1.64 -21.28
C HIS A 108 -10.06 2.37 -20.02
N LEU A 109 -10.19 1.67 -18.89
CA LEU A 109 -10.59 2.27 -17.62
C LEU A 109 -9.57 3.34 -17.21
N ASP A 110 -10.05 4.57 -16.92
CA ASP A 110 -9.18 5.63 -16.43
C ASP A 110 -8.69 5.28 -15.01
N ASN A 111 -7.38 5.10 -14.89
CA ASN A 111 -6.77 4.69 -13.63
C ASN A 111 -6.86 5.78 -12.55
N THR A 112 -6.81 7.05 -12.94
CA THR A 112 -6.87 8.16 -11.99
C THR A 112 -8.27 8.26 -11.39
N GLU A 113 -9.29 8.16 -12.24
CA GLU A 113 -10.69 8.13 -11.81
C GLU A 113 -10.95 6.89 -10.92
N PHE A 114 -10.50 5.71 -11.36
CA PHE A 114 -10.65 4.46 -10.61
C PHE A 114 -9.98 4.53 -9.22
N ALA A 115 -8.74 5.01 -9.16
CA ALA A 115 -8.03 5.19 -7.90
C ALA A 115 -8.73 6.22 -7.00
N ASN A 116 -9.12 7.38 -7.52
CA ASN A 116 -9.73 8.46 -6.75
C ASN A 116 -11.08 8.06 -6.16
N GLU A 117 -11.95 7.39 -6.92
CA GLU A 117 -13.27 6.99 -6.44
C GLU A 117 -13.18 5.98 -5.29
N VAL A 118 -12.29 5.01 -5.37
CA VAL A 118 -12.19 3.95 -4.36
C VAL A 118 -11.22 4.32 -3.24
N ILE A 119 -9.99 4.74 -3.57
CA ILE A 119 -8.98 5.14 -2.57
C ILE A 119 -9.45 6.36 -1.80
N GLY A 120 -10.13 7.31 -2.47
CA GLY A 120 -10.72 8.46 -1.80
C GLY A 120 -11.74 8.09 -0.72
N ARG A 121 -12.49 7.00 -0.86
CA ARG A 121 -13.39 6.51 0.21
C ARG A 121 -12.61 5.88 1.36
N ILE A 122 -11.59 5.08 1.04
CA ILE A 122 -10.69 4.48 2.04
C ILE A 122 -9.98 5.59 2.82
N LYS A 123 -9.43 6.59 2.12
CA LYS A 123 -8.79 7.74 2.75
C LYS A 123 -9.74 8.47 3.70
N ARG A 124 -10.96 8.78 3.29
CA ARG A 124 -11.97 9.40 4.16
C ARG A 124 -12.32 8.56 5.39
N PHE A 125 -12.22 7.24 5.30
CA PHE A 125 -12.35 6.37 6.46
C PHE A 125 -11.18 6.59 7.43
N TYR A 126 -9.94 6.54 6.95
CA TYR A 126 -8.75 6.76 7.79
C TYR A 126 -8.71 8.16 8.39
N ASP A 127 -9.02 9.20 7.64
CA ASP A 127 -9.10 10.58 8.16
C ASP A 127 -10.12 10.72 9.31
N ARG A 128 -11.17 9.90 9.31
CA ARG A 128 -12.12 9.82 10.43
C ARG A 128 -11.56 9.05 11.62
N VAL A 129 -10.82 7.98 11.38
CA VAL A 129 -10.15 7.19 12.43
C VAL A 129 -9.10 8.04 13.14
N GLU A 130 -8.26 8.75 12.39
CA GLU A 130 -7.22 9.62 12.91
C GLU A 130 -7.76 10.73 13.79
N LYS A 131 -8.94 11.26 13.50
CA LYS A 131 -9.59 12.27 14.35
C LYS A 131 -9.82 11.80 15.79
N TYR A 132 -9.83 10.49 16.03
CA TYR A 132 -10.03 9.86 17.34
C TYR A 132 -8.78 9.15 17.88
N ARG A 133 -7.74 8.99 17.06
CA ARG A 133 -6.41 8.55 17.51
C ARG A 133 -5.52 9.80 17.61
N LYS A 134 -4.72 9.91 18.68
CA LYS A 134 -3.59 10.85 18.64
C LYS A 134 -2.66 10.39 17.53
N PRO A 135 -2.28 11.26 16.58
CA PRO A 135 -1.28 10.89 15.59
C PRO A 135 -0.01 10.48 16.36
N SER A 136 0.46 9.28 16.14
CA SER A 136 1.80 8.91 16.55
C SER A 136 2.72 9.31 15.39
N GLY A 137 3.47 10.39 15.57
CA GLY A 137 4.46 10.83 14.59
C GLY A 137 3.89 11.60 13.38
N ARG A 138 4.80 12.02 12.51
CA ARG A 138 4.50 12.70 11.25
C ARG A 138 4.08 11.71 10.17
N ARG A 139 3.35 12.22 9.18
CA ARG A 139 2.97 11.43 8.01
C ARG A 139 4.21 10.97 7.25
N MET A 140 4.31 9.67 6.96
CA MET A 140 5.41 9.10 6.20
C MET A 140 4.92 8.52 4.89
N ILE A 141 5.62 8.86 3.80
CA ILE A 141 5.34 8.41 2.44
C ILE A 141 6.57 7.67 1.93
N SER A 142 6.39 6.42 1.51
CA SER A 142 7.46 5.62 0.91
C SER A 142 7.21 5.40 -0.58
N GLY A 143 8.26 5.52 -1.40
CA GLY A 143 8.22 5.21 -2.82
C GLY A 143 9.15 4.06 -3.16
N ASP A 144 8.62 3.03 -3.85
CA ASP A 144 9.42 1.88 -4.27
C ASP A 144 8.80 1.16 -5.48
N GLY A 145 9.67 0.59 -6.31
CA GLY A 145 9.34 -0.20 -7.48
C GLY A 145 9.12 -1.67 -7.15
N GLN A 146 8.06 -2.27 -7.70
CA GLN A 146 7.79 -3.70 -7.58
C GLN A 146 7.74 -4.35 -8.96
N ALA A 147 8.60 -5.33 -9.22
CA ALA A 147 8.58 -6.11 -10.45
C ALA A 147 7.38 -7.08 -10.43
N VAL A 148 6.54 -7.02 -11.46
CA VAL A 148 5.47 -8.01 -11.68
C VAL A 148 6.07 -9.15 -12.54
N ARG A 149 6.66 -10.15 -11.88
CA ARG A 149 7.50 -11.17 -12.52
C ARG A 149 6.78 -11.94 -13.61
N GLY A 150 5.51 -12.25 -13.45
CA GLY A 150 4.69 -12.96 -14.44
C GLY A 150 4.52 -12.22 -15.78
N THR A 151 4.88 -10.92 -15.85
CA THR A 151 4.90 -10.17 -17.12
C THR A 151 6.18 -10.37 -17.91
N GLY A 152 7.23 -10.97 -17.32
CA GLY A 152 8.46 -11.32 -18.02
C GLY A 152 8.25 -12.49 -18.98
N ARG A 153 9.07 -12.56 -20.02
CA ARG A 153 9.17 -13.70 -20.95
C ARG A 153 10.55 -14.32 -20.83
N THR A 154 10.62 -15.64 -20.76
CA THR A 154 11.88 -16.39 -20.71
C THR A 154 12.53 -16.49 -22.11
N LYS A 155 13.78 -16.93 -22.16
CA LYS A 155 14.55 -17.09 -23.41
C LYS A 155 13.98 -18.16 -24.39
N GLU A 156 13.08 -19.02 -23.90
CA GLU A 156 12.37 -20.01 -24.73
C GLU A 156 11.29 -19.38 -25.62
N ASP A 157 10.79 -18.18 -25.22
CA ASP A 157 9.96 -17.34 -26.07
C ASP A 157 10.86 -16.56 -27.05
N GLU A 158 10.50 -16.44 -28.35
CA GLU A 158 11.29 -15.81 -29.41
C GLU A 158 11.87 -14.41 -29.12
N LYS A 159 11.39 -13.75 -28.07
CA LYS A 159 11.96 -12.49 -27.51
C LYS A 159 11.88 -12.52 -26.00
N ALA A 160 13.03 -12.64 -25.33
CA ALA A 160 13.13 -12.44 -23.89
C ALA A 160 12.76 -10.99 -23.54
N GLU A 161 11.76 -10.78 -22.70
CA GLU A 161 11.32 -9.46 -22.25
C GLU A 161 11.38 -9.38 -20.73
N LYS A 162 11.94 -8.27 -20.23
CA LYS A 162 11.99 -7.99 -18.78
C LYS A 162 10.58 -7.83 -18.21
N SER A 163 10.42 -8.19 -16.94
CA SER A 163 9.21 -7.89 -16.16
C SER A 163 8.92 -6.40 -16.14
N ILE A 164 7.65 -6.05 -16.12
CA ILE A 164 7.21 -4.66 -15.95
C ILE A 164 7.28 -4.32 -14.46
N ASN A 165 7.94 -3.21 -14.14
CA ASN A 165 7.97 -2.66 -12.78
C ASN A 165 6.76 -1.73 -12.58
N ILE A 166 6.22 -1.74 -11.37
CA ILE A 166 5.18 -0.81 -10.93
C ILE A 166 5.75 -0.02 -9.76
N LEU A 167 5.93 1.28 -9.97
CA LEU A 167 6.30 2.20 -8.89
C LEU A 167 5.07 2.52 -8.05
N ASN A 168 5.16 2.28 -6.74
CA ASN A 168 4.13 2.58 -5.78
C ASN A 168 4.53 3.79 -4.94
N LEU A 169 3.60 4.71 -4.71
CA LEU A 169 3.71 5.75 -3.70
C LEU A 169 2.76 5.36 -2.55
N TYR A 170 3.33 5.06 -1.39
CA TYR A 170 2.64 4.43 -0.26
C TYR A 170 2.67 5.33 0.97
N ASP A 171 1.51 5.69 1.49
CA ASP A 171 1.37 6.34 2.79
C ASP A 171 1.47 5.26 3.88
N VAL A 172 2.67 5.15 4.46
CA VAL A 172 3.00 4.14 5.47
C VAL A 172 2.15 4.34 6.72
N SER A 173 1.98 5.59 7.15
CA SER A 173 1.22 5.95 8.34
C SER A 173 -0.24 5.51 8.25
N LYS A 174 -0.83 5.58 7.05
CA LYS A 174 -2.23 5.19 6.79
C LYS A 174 -2.38 3.78 6.23
N GLY A 175 -1.31 3.15 5.78
CA GLY A 175 -1.37 1.87 5.10
C GLY A 175 -2.11 1.91 3.76
N ILE A 176 -2.02 3.03 3.03
CA ILE A 176 -2.74 3.27 1.77
C ILE A 176 -1.76 3.52 0.64
N VAL A 177 -1.93 2.83 -0.48
CA VAL A 177 -1.21 3.16 -1.72
C VAL A 177 -1.88 4.36 -2.38
N LEU A 178 -1.16 5.48 -2.45
CA LEU A 178 -1.64 6.73 -3.02
C LEU A 178 -1.74 6.66 -4.54
N CYS A 179 -0.75 6.01 -5.17
CA CYS A 179 -0.67 5.87 -6.62
C CYS A 179 0.23 4.71 -7.00
N SER A 180 -0.06 4.10 -8.17
CA SER A 180 0.80 3.11 -8.83
C SER A 180 0.99 3.49 -10.29
N ARG A 181 2.23 3.41 -10.78
CA ARG A 181 2.58 3.70 -12.18
C ARG A 181 3.45 2.58 -12.75
N PRO A 182 3.07 1.97 -13.88
CA PRO A 182 3.98 1.09 -14.61
C PRO A 182 5.17 1.89 -15.12
N VAL A 183 6.36 1.34 -14.90
CA VAL A 183 7.63 1.93 -15.36
C VAL A 183 8.17 1.11 -16.52
N ASP A 184 8.55 1.78 -17.58
CA ASP A 184 9.19 1.14 -18.73
C ASP A 184 10.59 0.63 -18.37
N GLY A 185 10.96 -0.53 -18.90
CA GLY A 185 12.35 -0.99 -18.84
C GLY A 185 13.34 -0.03 -19.51
N LYS A 186 12.85 0.91 -20.31
CA LYS A 186 13.62 2.01 -20.93
C LYS A 186 13.48 3.33 -20.16
N THR A 187 12.46 3.46 -19.31
CA THR A 187 12.21 4.67 -18.52
C THR A 187 12.75 4.43 -17.12
N ASN A 188 13.67 5.26 -16.71
CA ASN A 188 14.17 5.23 -15.35
C ASN A 188 13.04 5.55 -14.35
N GLU A 189 12.95 4.84 -13.24
CA GLU A 189 11.96 5.06 -12.17
C GLU A 189 12.06 6.46 -11.56
N ILE A 190 13.26 7.07 -11.58
CA ILE A 190 13.53 8.38 -10.97
C ILE A 190 12.61 9.49 -11.49
N PRO A 191 12.47 9.73 -12.84
CA PRO A 191 11.57 10.77 -13.33
C PRO A 191 10.11 10.51 -12.97
N VAL A 192 9.68 9.24 -12.95
CA VAL A 192 8.31 8.86 -12.57
C VAL A 192 8.07 9.20 -11.10
N PHE A 193 8.99 8.83 -10.20
CA PHE A 193 8.90 9.15 -8.78
C PHE A 193 8.82 10.66 -8.54
N GLN A 194 9.71 11.44 -9.18
CA GLN A 194 9.70 12.89 -9.08
C GLN A 194 8.37 13.50 -9.58
N SER A 195 7.79 12.95 -10.67
CA SER A 195 6.51 13.41 -11.18
C SER A 195 5.36 13.12 -10.20
N LEU A 196 5.39 11.96 -9.54
CA LEU A 196 4.42 11.61 -8.50
C LEU A 196 4.53 12.53 -7.29
N LEU A 197 5.74 12.79 -6.79
CA LEU A 197 5.96 13.73 -5.69
C LEU A 197 5.43 15.14 -6.01
N LYS A 198 5.56 15.59 -7.26
CA LYS A 198 4.97 16.87 -7.70
C LYS A 198 3.45 16.86 -7.69
N ALA A 199 2.83 15.73 -8.06
CA ALA A 199 1.37 15.60 -8.18
C ALA A 199 0.65 15.45 -6.84
N PHE A 200 1.31 14.91 -5.81
CA PHE A 200 0.70 14.65 -4.50
C PHE A 200 1.04 15.72 -3.47
N ASP A 201 0.14 15.91 -2.51
CA ASP A 201 0.42 16.73 -1.33
C ASP A 201 1.31 15.96 -0.36
N ILE A 202 2.54 16.46 -0.20
CA ILE A 202 3.58 15.93 0.69
C ILE A 202 4.01 16.95 1.75
N LYS A 203 3.24 18.03 1.91
CA LYS A 203 3.51 19.03 2.95
C LYS A 203 3.52 18.36 4.32
N ASP A 204 4.49 18.73 5.14
CA ASP A 204 4.73 18.22 6.50
C ASP A 204 4.91 16.68 6.58
N ALA A 205 5.04 15.98 5.43
CA ALA A 205 5.32 14.56 5.38
C ALA A 205 6.83 14.28 5.29
N ILE A 206 7.24 13.11 5.77
CA ILE A 206 8.58 12.57 5.57
C ILE A 206 8.52 11.61 4.37
N VAL A 207 9.34 11.85 3.36
CA VAL A 207 9.43 10.99 2.18
C VAL A 207 10.65 10.08 2.29
N THR A 208 10.41 8.78 2.17
CA THR A 208 11.46 7.75 2.11
C THR A 208 11.42 7.04 0.76
N ALA A 209 12.55 6.56 0.28
CA ALA A 209 12.63 5.76 -0.92
C ALA A 209 13.91 4.91 -0.92
N ASP A 210 13.99 3.94 -1.86
CA ASP A 210 15.22 3.20 -2.07
C ASP A 210 16.35 4.12 -2.58
N ALA A 211 17.59 3.66 -2.42
CA ALA A 211 18.79 4.39 -2.80
C ALA A 211 18.79 4.89 -4.26
N LEU A 212 18.11 4.19 -5.18
CA LEU A 212 17.90 4.62 -6.56
C LEU A 212 17.30 6.04 -6.64
N HIS A 213 16.38 6.35 -5.75
CA HIS A 213 15.65 7.63 -5.69
C HIS A 213 16.37 8.71 -4.87
N CYS A 214 17.52 8.39 -4.26
CA CYS A 214 18.40 9.33 -3.59
C CYS A 214 19.07 10.24 -4.65
N GLN A 215 18.40 11.34 -5.01
CA GLN A 215 18.81 12.28 -6.05
C GLN A 215 18.60 13.72 -5.56
N THR A 216 19.51 14.63 -5.93
CA THR A 216 19.41 16.06 -5.55
C THR A 216 18.07 16.68 -5.96
N LYS A 217 17.62 16.44 -7.22
CA LYS A 217 16.31 16.91 -7.71
C LYS A 217 15.13 16.35 -6.93
N THR A 218 15.24 15.14 -6.38
CA THR A 218 14.21 14.56 -5.54
C THR A 218 14.13 15.30 -4.21
N ALA A 219 15.29 15.54 -3.56
CA ALA A 219 15.38 16.33 -2.34
C ALA A 219 14.85 17.75 -2.55
N GLU A 220 15.29 18.45 -3.61
CA GLU A 220 14.79 19.79 -3.98
C GLU A 220 13.27 19.82 -4.12
N THR A 221 12.69 18.83 -4.82
CA THR A 221 11.23 18.73 -5.01
C THR A 221 10.51 18.60 -3.68
N ILE A 222 11.02 17.78 -2.75
CA ILE A 222 10.41 17.54 -1.45
C ILE A 222 10.46 18.78 -0.58
N ILE A 223 11.65 19.41 -0.47
CA ILE A 223 11.86 20.63 0.32
C ILE A 223 11.01 21.80 -0.23
N ALA A 224 10.97 21.98 -1.56
CA ALA A 224 10.14 23.00 -2.20
C ALA A 224 8.66 22.84 -1.87
N LYS A 225 8.20 21.62 -1.62
CA LYS A 225 6.82 21.30 -1.20
C LYS A 225 6.63 21.27 0.33
N LYS A 226 7.61 21.75 1.10
CA LYS A 226 7.59 21.79 2.57
C LYS A 226 7.45 20.39 3.22
N GLY A 227 7.99 19.37 2.57
CA GLY A 227 8.17 18.03 3.13
C GLY A 227 9.62 17.83 3.61
N ASP A 228 9.84 16.71 4.30
CA ASP A 228 11.15 16.24 4.69
C ASP A 228 11.49 14.91 4.01
N TYR A 229 12.75 14.52 4.04
CA TYR A 229 13.18 13.26 3.43
C TYR A 229 14.18 12.51 4.31
N CYS A 230 14.22 11.18 4.10
CA CYS A 230 15.27 10.30 4.62
C CYS A 230 15.59 9.26 3.54
N PHE A 231 16.78 9.38 2.91
CA PHE A 231 17.20 8.53 1.80
C PHE A 231 18.38 7.66 2.16
N ALA A 232 18.33 6.38 1.80
CA ALA A 232 19.49 5.51 1.85
C ALA A 232 20.51 5.93 0.80
N VAL A 233 21.80 5.98 1.19
CA VAL A 233 22.93 6.31 0.31
C VAL A 233 23.67 5.01 -0.01
N LYS A 234 23.86 4.75 -1.28
CA LYS A 234 24.62 3.60 -1.80
C LYS A 234 25.61 4.05 -2.89
N GLU A 235 26.27 3.10 -3.51
CA GLU A 235 27.31 3.32 -4.55
C GLU A 235 26.81 4.15 -5.76
N ASN A 236 25.49 4.21 -6.02
CA ASN A 236 24.92 5.06 -7.06
C ASN A 236 25.11 6.56 -6.78
N GLN A 237 25.46 6.94 -5.54
CA GLN A 237 25.79 8.29 -5.11
C GLN A 237 27.21 8.31 -4.50
N LYS A 238 28.19 7.86 -5.28
CA LYS A 238 29.55 7.66 -4.82
C LYS A 238 30.17 8.90 -4.15
N SER A 239 30.08 10.07 -4.77
CA SER A 239 30.61 11.32 -4.23
C SER A 239 29.97 11.70 -2.88
N LEU A 240 28.66 11.45 -2.73
CA LEU A 240 27.95 11.67 -1.47
C LEU A 240 28.40 10.67 -0.41
N ALA A 241 28.52 9.40 -0.75
CA ALA A 241 28.96 8.35 0.17
C ALA A 241 30.40 8.67 0.68
N GLU A 242 31.33 9.02 -0.20
CA GLU A 242 32.68 9.42 0.16
C GLU A 242 32.74 10.68 1.05
N ALA A 243 31.86 11.66 0.79
CA ALA A 243 31.74 12.84 1.64
C ALA A 243 31.27 12.49 3.05
N ILE A 244 30.24 11.64 3.13
CA ILE A 244 29.70 11.14 4.41
C ILE A 244 30.78 10.36 5.17
N ASP A 245 31.53 9.46 4.52
CA ASP A 245 32.59 8.67 5.14
C ASP A 245 33.71 9.57 5.71
N LYS A 246 34.10 10.62 4.98
CA LYS A 246 35.06 11.62 5.47
C LYS A 246 34.56 12.34 6.72
N ILE A 247 33.26 12.68 6.78
CA ILE A 247 32.70 13.36 7.96
C ILE A 247 32.69 12.41 9.16
N PHE A 248 32.22 11.17 9.01
CA PHE A 248 32.23 10.16 10.08
C PHE A 248 33.67 9.80 10.53
N GLY A 249 34.66 9.89 9.65
CA GLY A 249 36.07 9.68 10.00
C GLY A 249 36.71 10.84 10.80
N ARG A 250 36.11 12.05 10.75
CA ARG A 250 36.67 13.26 11.38
C ARG A 250 35.88 13.77 12.59
N ARG A 251 34.62 13.39 12.70
CA ARG A 251 33.71 13.86 13.75
C ARG A 251 33.13 12.68 14.54
N LYS A 252 33.00 12.88 15.86
CA LYS A 252 32.15 12.02 16.68
C LYS A 252 30.67 12.24 16.33
N ALA A 253 29.85 11.22 16.47
CA ALA A 253 28.43 11.36 16.32
C ALA A 253 27.84 12.28 17.40
N ASP A 254 26.89 13.10 17.00
CA ASP A 254 26.14 13.97 17.93
C ASP A 254 25.11 13.15 18.76
N SER A 255 24.69 11.98 18.23
CA SER A 255 23.84 11.02 18.94
C SER A 255 24.26 9.59 18.58
N GLU A 256 24.38 8.73 19.61
CA GLU A 256 24.60 7.29 19.46
C GLU A 256 23.64 6.54 20.39
N PHE A 257 22.86 5.62 19.85
CA PHE A 257 21.86 4.85 20.60
C PHE A 257 21.41 3.61 19.82
N SER A 258 20.77 2.68 20.52
CA SER A 258 20.11 1.52 19.91
C SER A 258 18.60 1.74 19.85
N TYR A 259 17.98 1.43 18.70
CA TYR A 259 16.54 1.46 18.51
C TYR A 259 16.10 0.23 17.71
N SER A 260 15.08 -0.49 18.20
CA SER A 260 14.67 -1.78 17.62
C SER A 260 15.87 -2.76 17.59
N ALA A 261 16.29 -3.24 16.43
CA ALA A 261 17.41 -4.17 16.27
C ALA A 261 18.55 -3.53 15.47
N ARG A 262 18.83 -2.24 15.71
CA ARG A 262 19.89 -1.45 15.05
C ARG A 262 20.56 -0.50 16.02
N ASP A 263 21.85 -0.29 15.80
CA ASP A 263 22.57 0.85 16.39
C ASP A 263 22.56 2.01 15.41
N TYR A 264 22.43 3.20 15.94
CA TYR A 264 22.36 4.46 15.19
C TYR A 264 23.48 5.38 15.61
N ARG A 265 24.15 5.97 14.62
CA ARG A 265 25.12 7.05 14.78
C ARG A 265 24.69 8.20 13.88
N ILE A 266 24.37 9.35 14.49
CA ILE A 266 23.82 10.52 13.80
C ILE A 266 24.78 11.68 13.95
N ILE A 267 25.10 12.35 12.83
CA ILE A 267 25.86 13.60 12.80
C ILE A 267 24.98 14.69 12.19
N LYS A 268 24.78 15.78 12.94
CA LYS A 268 24.12 16.99 12.45
C LYS A 268 25.06 17.75 11.55
N LEU A 269 24.63 18.06 10.33
CA LEU A 269 25.46 18.75 9.34
C LEU A 269 25.54 20.25 9.64
N LYS A 270 26.66 20.82 9.34
CA LYS A 270 26.87 22.28 9.25
C LYS A 270 26.62 22.75 7.83
N ASP A 271 26.30 24.02 7.67
CA ASP A 271 26.08 24.61 6.36
C ASP A 271 27.29 24.41 5.44
N GLY A 272 27.07 23.94 4.21
CA GLY A 272 28.12 23.66 3.23
C GLY A 272 29.02 22.45 3.52
N GLU A 273 28.71 21.62 4.53
CA GLU A 273 29.57 20.47 4.89
C GLU A 273 29.47 19.31 3.88
N ILE A 274 28.39 19.25 3.08
CA ILE A 274 28.23 18.29 1.97
C ILE A 274 28.26 19.03 0.63
N THR A 275 29.12 18.56 -0.28
CA THR A 275 29.28 19.09 -1.64
C THR A 275 29.18 17.94 -2.65
N PRO A 276 28.32 18.05 -3.71
CA PRO A 276 27.41 19.17 -3.98
C PRO A 276 26.33 19.31 -2.90
N GLU A 277 25.78 20.51 -2.76
CA GLU A 277 24.75 20.81 -1.76
C GLU A 277 23.49 19.97 -1.98
N TRP A 278 22.99 19.40 -0.90
CA TRP A 278 21.74 18.66 -0.86
C TRP A 278 20.67 19.54 -0.20
N ALA A 279 19.65 19.90 -0.96
CA ALA A 279 18.59 20.78 -0.50
C ALA A 279 18.01 20.30 0.84
N GLY A 280 18.12 21.15 1.86
CA GLY A 280 17.58 20.89 3.19
C GLY A 280 18.25 19.76 3.99
N ALA A 281 19.39 19.20 3.55
CA ALA A 281 20.12 18.19 4.33
C ALA A 281 20.57 18.76 5.68
N ARG A 282 20.21 18.09 6.77
CA ARG A 282 20.54 18.50 8.14
C ARG A 282 21.23 17.43 8.96
N SER A 283 21.12 16.17 8.57
CA SER A 283 21.78 15.07 9.28
C SER A 283 22.21 13.97 8.32
N ILE A 284 23.29 13.29 8.69
CA ILE A 284 23.71 12.02 8.12
C ILE A 284 23.65 10.95 9.20
N VAL A 285 23.29 9.75 8.78
CA VAL A 285 23.05 8.63 9.71
C VAL A 285 23.79 7.40 9.22
N ARG A 286 24.40 6.68 10.15
CA ARG A 286 24.96 5.35 9.92
C ARG A 286 24.27 4.38 10.87
N THR A 287 23.80 3.26 10.35
CA THR A 287 23.12 2.23 11.15
C THR A 287 23.76 0.88 10.94
N VAL A 288 23.78 0.05 12.00
CA VAL A 288 24.23 -1.34 11.95
C VAL A 288 23.11 -2.23 12.47
N SER A 289 22.69 -3.21 11.67
CA SER A 289 21.59 -4.12 12.04
C SER A 289 22.14 -5.38 12.74
N HIS A 290 21.59 -5.72 13.91
CA HIS A 290 21.93 -6.94 14.66
C HIS A 290 21.14 -8.17 14.21
N LYS A 291 20.10 -8.02 13.38
CA LYS A 291 19.25 -9.14 12.94
C LYS A 291 20.01 -10.23 12.19
N ARG A 292 21.05 -9.87 11.45
CA ARG A 292 21.86 -10.78 10.67
C ARG A 292 22.86 -11.53 11.55
N GLU A 293 23.47 -10.81 12.48
CA GLU A 293 24.40 -11.37 13.45
C GLU A 293 23.75 -12.44 14.34
N ALA A 294 22.52 -12.17 14.82
CA ALA A 294 21.73 -13.12 15.59
C ALA A 294 21.26 -14.35 14.78
N ARG A 295 21.28 -14.28 13.44
CA ARG A 295 20.73 -15.32 12.56
C ARG A 295 21.80 -16.26 12.00
N ASP A 296 22.95 -15.75 11.60
CA ASP A 296 23.98 -16.48 10.88
C ASP A 296 25.44 -16.12 11.29
N GLY A 297 25.60 -15.32 12.35
CA GLY A 297 26.91 -14.90 12.87
C GLY A 297 27.72 -13.97 11.99
N ARG A 298 27.12 -13.43 10.92
CA ARG A 298 27.79 -12.46 10.04
C ARG A 298 27.67 -11.05 10.60
N PRO A 299 28.66 -10.17 10.30
CA PRO A 299 28.55 -8.75 10.68
C PRO A 299 27.22 -8.16 10.26
N GLY A 300 26.65 -7.33 11.12
CA GLY A 300 25.40 -6.61 10.83
C GLY A 300 25.50 -5.79 9.55
N GLU A 301 24.38 -5.66 8.83
CA GLU A 301 24.34 -4.82 7.63
C GLU A 301 24.44 -3.36 8.03
N GLU A 302 25.54 -2.71 7.58
CA GLU A 302 25.71 -1.26 7.72
C GLU A 302 24.95 -0.53 6.61
N MET A 303 24.23 0.52 6.97
CA MET A 303 23.52 1.39 6.03
C MET A 303 23.78 2.85 6.37
N THR A 304 23.92 3.66 5.34
CA THR A 304 24.10 5.10 5.44
C THR A 304 22.90 5.84 4.90
N PHE A 305 22.52 6.95 5.55
CA PHE A 305 21.39 7.78 5.14
C PHE A 305 21.78 9.27 5.17
N ILE A 306 21.09 10.03 4.28
CA ILE A 306 21.05 11.50 4.31
C ILE A 306 19.61 11.93 4.54
N THR A 307 19.41 12.94 5.42
CA THR A 307 18.07 13.36 5.80
C THR A 307 18.00 14.87 6.11
N SER A 308 16.81 15.44 5.92
CA SER A 308 16.48 16.79 6.36
C SER A 308 15.98 16.84 7.81
N LEU A 309 15.83 15.70 8.48
CA LEU A 309 15.43 15.59 9.88
C LEU A 309 16.60 15.89 10.82
N THR A 310 16.28 16.33 12.04
CA THR A 310 17.28 16.62 13.09
C THR A 310 16.99 15.91 14.41
N ASP A 311 15.76 15.43 14.60
CA ASP A 311 15.36 14.67 15.78
C ASP A 311 15.79 13.20 15.63
N ALA A 312 16.49 12.68 16.63
CA ALA A 312 17.11 11.36 16.57
C ALA A 312 16.08 10.24 16.60
N ASP A 313 15.02 10.37 17.40
CA ASP A 313 13.96 9.38 17.52
C ASP A 313 13.12 9.33 16.25
N GLU A 314 12.77 10.49 15.67
CA GLU A 314 12.05 10.60 14.40
C GLU A 314 12.86 10.00 13.24
N ILE A 315 14.17 10.19 13.21
CA ILE A 315 15.07 9.58 12.22
C ILE A 315 15.05 8.06 12.36
N ALA A 316 15.20 7.52 13.57
CA ALA A 316 15.22 6.09 13.81
C ALA A 316 13.88 5.44 13.44
N GLU A 317 12.76 6.02 13.86
CA GLU A 317 11.41 5.57 13.50
C GLU A 317 11.23 5.57 11.98
N THR A 318 11.66 6.64 11.29
CA THR A 318 11.57 6.76 9.83
C THR A 318 12.35 5.65 9.11
N ILE A 319 13.57 5.35 9.56
CA ILE A 319 14.42 4.32 8.97
C ILE A 319 13.81 2.92 9.16
N GLU A 320 13.27 2.61 10.34
CA GLU A 320 12.62 1.32 10.59
C GLU A 320 11.32 1.17 9.77
N MET A 321 10.49 2.20 9.74
CA MET A 321 9.22 2.17 9.01
C MET A 321 9.38 2.12 7.48
N ARG A 322 10.53 2.51 6.94
CA ARG A 322 10.82 2.44 5.50
C ARG A 322 10.56 1.05 4.91
N TRP A 323 10.85 0.00 5.68
CA TRP A 323 10.67 -1.39 5.25
C TRP A 323 9.20 -1.85 5.12
N GLU A 324 8.24 -1.04 5.59
CA GLU A 324 6.82 -1.38 5.48
C GLU A 324 6.33 -1.47 4.03
N ILE A 325 6.94 -0.74 3.09
CA ILE A 325 6.56 -0.86 1.68
C ILE A 325 6.97 -2.23 1.11
N GLU A 326 8.14 -2.75 1.49
CA GLU A 326 8.64 -4.04 1.02
C GLU A 326 7.98 -5.20 1.78
N ASN A 327 8.09 -5.20 3.12
CA ASN A 327 7.66 -6.29 3.99
C ASN A 327 6.14 -6.33 4.22
N GLY A 328 5.49 -5.16 4.21
CA GLY A 328 4.05 -5.04 4.34
C GLY A 328 3.36 -5.12 2.97
N LEU A 329 3.48 -4.07 2.17
CA LEU A 329 2.72 -3.93 0.92
C LEU A 329 3.14 -4.93 -0.17
N HIS A 330 4.42 -4.93 -0.58
CA HIS A 330 4.87 -5.74 -1.72
C HIS A 330 4.74 -7.23 -1.41
N ARG A 331 5.23 -7.65 -0.24
CA ARG A 331 5.13 -9.04 0.19
C ARG A 331 3.68 -9.52 0.29
N PHE A 332 2.76 -8.70 0.81
CA PHE A 332 1.34 -9.07 0.85
C PHE A 332 0.76 -9.25 -0.55
N LYS A 333 1.04 -8.33 -1.47
CA LYS A 333 0.53 -8.42 -2.85
C LYS A 333 1.06 -9.65 -3.58
N ASP A 334 2.33 -9.99 -3.38
CA ASP A 334 2.94 -11.13 -4.06
C ASP A 334 2.46 -12.47 -3.49
N ILE A 335 2.41 -12.60 -2.15
CA ILE A 335 2.07 -13.86 -1.49
C ILE A 335 0.55 -14.04 -1.38
N GLN A 336 -0.17 -13.01 -0.93
CA GLN A 336 -1.59 -13.13 -0.61
C GLN A 336 -2.50 -12.84 -1.81
N LEU A 337 -2.07 -11.96 -2.73
CA LEU A 337 -2.85 -11.57 -3.89
C LEU A 337 -2.28 -12.13 -5.21
N ASN A 338 -1.18 -12.87 -5.15
CA ASN A 338 -0.52 -13.48 -6.32
C ASN A 338 -0.17 -12.45 -7.42
N GLN A 339 0.23 -11.22 -7.05
CA GLN A 339 0.55 -10.17 -8.03
C GLN A 339 1.68 -10.58 -8.95
N ASP A 340 2.69 -11.27 -8.45
CA ASP A 340 3.80 -11.81 -9.24
C ASP A 340 3.38 -12.79 -10.34
N ARG A 341 2.17 -13.35 -10.26
CA ARG A 341 1.61 -14.28 -11.27
C ARG A 341 0.81 -13.59 -12.37
N ILE A 342 0.65 -12.25 -12.31
CA ILE A 342 -0.06 -11.50 -13.35
C ILE A 342 0.76 -11.55 -14.65
N ARG A 343 0.11 -12.00 -15.75
CA ARG A 343 0.74 -12.11 -17.08
C ARG A 343 0.29 -11.03 -18.07
N VAL A 344 -0.56 -10.11 -17.62
CA VAL A 344 -1.07 -9.01 -18.45
C VAL A 344 0.03 -7.99 -18.69
N ARG A 345 0.34 -7.72 -19.97
CA ARG A 345 1.41 -6.80 -20.38
C ARG A 345 0.89 -5.47 -20.91
N GLU A 346 -0.39 -5.40 -21.26
CA GLU A 346 -1.00 -4.12 -21.60
C GLU A 346 -0.96 -3.21 -20.36
N ARG A 347 -0.32 -2.04 -20.50
CA ARG A 347 0.11 -1.21 -19.37
C ARG A 347 -1.02 -0.66 -18.53
N ARG A 348 -2.06 -0.16 -19.20
CA ARG A 348 -3.21 0.42 -18.49
C ARG A 348 -3.98 -0.66 -17.75
N ALA A 349 -4.17 -1.83 -18.38
CA ALA A 349 -4.79 -2.96 -17.73
C ALA A 349 -3.97 -3.44 -16.53
N LEU A 350 -2.65 -3.58 -16.69
CA LEU A 350 -1.75 -3.95 -15.58
C LEU A 350 -1.80 -2.92 -14.43
N GLN A 351 -1.79 -1.62 -14.76
CA GLN A 351 -1.91 -0.55 -13.77
C GLN A 351 -3.25 -0.64 -13.02
N ASN A 352 -4.35 -0.90 -13.72
CA ASN A 352 -5.67 -1.05 -13.12
C ASN A 352 -5.76 -2.32 -12.25
N MET A 353 -5.12 -3.42 -12.65
CA MET A 353 -5.00 -4.63 -11.82
C MET A 353 -4.19 -4.37 -10.55
N ALA A 354 -3.07 -3.67 -10.66
CA ALA A 354 -2.26 -3.29 -9.50
C ALA A 354 -3.02 -2.34 -8.55
N THR A 355 -3.75 -1.36 -9.10
CA THR A 355 -4.63 -0.48 -8.32
C THR A 355 -5.70 -1.27 -7.58
N MET A 356 -6.31 -2.28 -8.23
CA MET A 356 -7.25 -3.19 -7.59
C MET A 356 -6.62 -3.93 -6.40
N ASN A 357 -5.41 -4.48 -6.58
CA ASN A 357 -4.68 -5.16 -5.50
C ASN A 357 -4.31 -4.21 -4.35
N ASN A 358 -3.99 -2.94 -4.64
CA ASN A 358 -3.74 -1.93 -3.63
C ASN A 358 -4.99 -1.59 -2.81
N ILE A 359 -6.14 -1.52 -3.47
CA ILE A 359 -7.44 -1.34 -2.81
C ILE A 359 -7.71 -2.51 -1.85
N VAL A 360 -7.52 -3.74 -2.33
CA VAL A 360 -7.70 -4.96 -1.53
C VAL A 360 -6.75 -5.00 -0.34
N TYR A 361 -5.48 -4.67 -0.54
CA TYR A 361 -4.52 -4.55 0.56
C TYR A 361 -4.98 -3.55 1.63
N SER A 362 -5.43 -2.36 1.21
CA SER A 362 -5.92 -1.34 2.14
C SER A 362 -7.15 -1.82 2.93
N LEU A 363 -8.04 -2.60 2.31
CA LEU A 363 -9.17 -3.21 3.01
C LEU A 363 -8.74 -4.25 4.04
N TYR A 364 -7.75 -5.10 3.72
CA TYR A 364 -7.17 -6.05 4.69
C TYR A 364 -6.42 -5.34 5.81
N ARG A 365 -5.80 -4.19 5.55
CA ARG A 365 -5.22 -3.32 6.60
C ARG A 365 -6.29 -2.80 7.55
N ILE A 366 -7.44 -2.38 7.03
CA ILE A 366 -8.59 -1.96 7.87
C ILE A 366 -9.08 -3.14 8.72
N ALA A 367 -9.31 -4.29 8.09
CA ALA A 367 -9.76 -5.49 8.81
C ALA A 367 -8.76 -5.89 9.90
N ALA A 368 -7.47 -5.88 9.60
CA ALA A 368 -6.39 -6.16 10.54
C ALA A 368 -6.41 -5.20 11.74
N SER A 369 -6.61 -3.90 11.49
CA SER A 369 -6.71 -2.89 12.55
C SER A 369 -7.95 -3.06 13.43
N VAL A 370 -9.04 -3.59 12.88
CA VAL A 370 -10.27 -3.89 13.63
C VAL A 370 -10.11 -5.14 14.50
N LEU A 371 -9.41 -6.14 13.98
CA LEU A 371 -9.20 -7.43 14.65
C LEU A 371 -7.96 -7.45 15.56
N ASP A 372 -7.16 -6.41 15.55
CA ASP A 372 -5.85 -6.35 16.24
C ASP A 372 -4.90 -7.47 15.81
N VAL A 373 -4.78 -7.67 14.51
CA VAL A 373 -3.92 -8.68 13.88
C VAL A 373 -3.12 -8.07 12.72
N THR A 374 -2.21 -8.86 12.12
CA THR A 374 -1.54 -8.44 10.87
C THR A 374 -2.46 -8.58 9.65
N PRO A 375 -2.21 -7.84 8.55
CA PRO A 375 -2.97 -8.00 7.30
C PRO A 375 -2.95 -9.43 6.76
N GLN A 376 -1.85 -10.16 6.92
CA GLN A 376 -1.73 -11.56 6.54
C GLN A 376 -2.66 -12.45 7.37
N GLN A 377 -2.70 -12.25 8.69
CA GLN A 377 -3.62 -12.97 9.56
C GLN A 377 -5.08 -12.64 9.25
N ALA A 378 -5.40 -11.37 8.98
CA ALA A 378 -6.74 -10.98 8.53
C ALA A 378 -7.12 -11.68 7.22
N LYS A 379 -6.17 -11.82 6.26
CA LYS A 379 -6.41 -12.58 5.02
C LYS A 379 -6.71 -14.05 5.29
N ILE A 380 -5.99 -14.68 6.22
CA ILE A 380 -6.23 -16.08 6.63
C ILE A 380 -7.61 -16.22 7.28
N ILE A 381 -7.98 -15.32 8.21
CA ILE A 381 -9.28 -15.33 8.89
C ILE A 381 -10.46 -15.28 7.90
N TYR A 382 -10.29 -14.51 6.81
CA TYR A 382 -11.35 -14.34 5.81
C TYR A 382 -11.12 -15.14 4.51
N GLU A 383 -10.19 -16.11 4.49
CA GLU A 383 -9.82 -16.85 3.28
C GLU A 383 -11.02 -17.55 2.64
N ASP A 384 -11.82 -18.22 3.45
CA ASP A 384 -13.02 -18.94 2.99
C ASP A 384 -14.24 -18.02 2.82
N ASN A 385 -14.23 -16.84 3.43
CA ASN A 385 -15.34 -15.89 3.39
C ASN A 385 -14.88 -14.42 3.21
N PRO A 386 -14.23 -14.08 2.09
CA PRO A 386 -13.75 -12.71 1.87
C PRO A 386 -14.89 -11.67 1.78
N MET A 387 -16.09 -12.12 1.43
CA MET A 387 -17.28 -11.26 1.45
C MET A 387 -17.78 -11.00 2.89
N GLY A 388 -17.48 -11.88 3.82
CA GLY A 388 -17.70 -11.66 5.25
C GLY A 388 -16.91 -10.47 5.76
N MET A 389 -15.63 -10.37 5.40
CA MET A 389 -14.80 -9.22 5.72
C MET A 389 -15.45 -7.89 5.28
N LEU A 390 -15.92 -7.83 4.03
CA LEU A 390 -16.57 -6.61 3.54
C LEU A 390 -17.84 -6.28 4.32
N LYS A 391 -18.63 -7.29 4.72
CA LYS A 391 -19.84 -7.10 5.52
C LYS A 391 -19.51 -6.51 6.89
N GLU A 392 -18.37 -6.85 7.45
CA GLU A 392 -17.93 -6.37 8.76
C GLU A 392 -17.30 -4.98 8.69
N ILE A 393 -16.45 -4.71 7.70
CA ILE A 393 -15.75 -3.42 7.59
C ILE A 393 -16.57 -2.33 6.90
N CYS A 394 -17.45 -2.66 5.92
CA CYS A 394 -18.27 -1.66 5.23
C CYS A 394 -19.15 -0.82 6.18
N PRO A 395 -19.81 -1.38 7.20
CA PRO A 395 -20.55 -0.59 8.20
C PRO A 395 -19.65 0.41 8.94
N LEU A 396 -18.38 0.06 9.18
CA LEU A 396 -17.42 0.94 9.85
C LEU A 396 -16.99 2.12 8.97
N MET A 397 -17.05 1.95 7.65
CA MET A 397 -16.78 3.01 6.69
C MET A 397 -17.89 4.07 6.63
N ILE A 398 -19.05 3.82 7.26
CA ILE A 398 -20.19 4.73 7.35
C ILE A 398 -20.09 5.58 8.62
N LYS A 399 -20.20 6.91 8.46
CA LYS A 399 -19.92 7.93 9.51
C LYS A 399 -20.60 7.69 10.87
N GLN A 400 -21.80 7.13 10.93
CA GLN A 400 -22.56 6.97 12.17
C GLN A 400 -22.09 5.79 13.04
N ASN A 401 -21.73 4.68 12.44
CA ASN A 401 -21.36 3.46 13.18
C ASN A 401 -19.94 3.52 13.72
N PHE A 402 -19.04 4.22 13.02
CA PHE A 402 -17.64 4.36 13.41
C PHE A 402 -17.49 5.13 14.75
N THR A 403 -18.22 6.23 14.92
CA THR A 403 -18.18 7.05 16.14
C THR A 403 -18.57 6.26 17.39
N MET A 404 -19.49 5.29 17.26
CA MET A 404 -19.90 4.43 18.38
C MET A 404 -18.83 3.39 18.75
N LEU A 405 -18.18 2.79 17.76
CA LEU A 405 -17.15 1.76 17.97
C LEU A 405 -15.90 2.33 18.68
N VAL A 406 -15.43 3.50 18.22
CA VAL A 406 -14.28 4.18 18.84
C VAL A 406 -14.60 4.58 20.28
N LYS A 407 -15.81 5.09 20.57
CA LYS A 407 -16.22 5.44 21.93
C LYS A 407 -16.29 4.21 22.85
N LYS A 408 -16.66 3.04 22.34
CA LYS A 408 -16.72 1.78 23.13
C LYS A 408 -15.32 1.28 23.46
N ASN A 409 -14.41 1.24 22.48
CA ASN A 409 -13.03 0.79 22.68
C ASN A 409 -12.22 1.73 23.60
N MET A 410 -12.47 3.05 23.54
CA MET A 410 -11.84 4.00 24.47
C MET A 410 -12.35 3.89 25.92
N ARG A 411 -13.55 3.35 26.14
CA ARG A 411 -14.07 3.08 27.50
C ARG A 411 -13.50 1.78 28.08
N GLY A 412 -13.37 0.71 27.25
CA GLY A 412 -12.80 -0.58 27.67
C GLY A 412 -11.34 -0.49 28.10
N THR A 413 -10.53 0.38 27.47
CA THR A 413 -9.13 0.62 27.88
C THR A 413 -8.97 1.43 29.16
N LYS A 414 -9.99 2.10 29.66
CA LYS A 414 -9.97 2.78 30.97
C LYS A 414 -10.35 1.86 32.13
N GLU A 415 -11.14 0.84 31.88
CA GLU A 415 -11.56 -0.13 32.93
C GLU A 415 -10.53 -1.24 33.17
N SER A 416 -9.64 -1.51 32.22
CA SER A 416 -8.54 -2.47 32.38
C SER A 416 -7.28 -1.89 33.06
N LYS A 417 -7.29 -0.62 33.49
CA LYS A 417 -6.21 0.07 34.21
C LYS A 417 -6.63 0.55 35.60
N LYS A 418 -7.69 0.00 36.17
CA LYS A 418 -8.01 0.02 37.57
C LYS A 418 -7.96 -1.44 38.07
#